data_04f8aa0d69d2a0f4eb33e0f8d0a3232e
#
_entry.id   04f8aa0d69d2a0f4eb33e0f8d0a3232e
#
_cell.length_a   1.000
_cell.length_b   1.000
_cell.length_c   1.000
_cell.angle_alpha   90.00
_cell.angle_beta   90.00
_cell.angle_gamma   90.00
#
_symmetry.space_group_name_H-M   'P 1'
#
loop_
_entity.id
_entity.type
_entity.pdbx_description
1 polymer ?
#
loop_
_entity_poly.entity_id
_entity_poly.type
_entity_poly.pdbx_seq_one_letter_code
_entity_poly.pdbx_strand_id
1 'polypeptide(L)'
;DSVAAEATRDCLQRELKNCGIETLGWRVVPTENSVCGEQALAAMPCIEQIFVAAEKPIAENEFERALFLARRRAEKYFPEFAYVVSLSNHTIGYKAMVLPENMPAFYPDLAREDLASRVVLFHQRFSTNTAPAWERAQPFRFLAHNGEINTIEGNRLWSVARGAAWKSPLIDFSELKPLVSLHGSDSQSLDNMLEALLAGGMDLLCAMRILVPPATSVLESRDPDLAAFYQYFGLNCDPWDGPAGI
;
A
#
# COMPACT_ATOMS: atom_id res chain seq x y z
N ASP A 1 18.33 -0.85 -14.54
CA ASP A 1 19.60 -1.51 -14.30
C ASP A 1 19.34 -3.00 -13.93
N SER A 2 19.89 -3.94 -14.72
CA SER A 2 19.65 -5.38 -14.55
C SER A 2 20.13 -5.89 -13.19
N VAL A 3 21.22 -5.32 -12.66
CA VAL A 3 21.80 -5.68 -11.36
C VAL A 3 20.86 -5.30 -10.21
N ALA A 4 20.24 -4.12 -10.27
CA ALA A 4 19.29 -3.69 -9.26
C ALA A 4 18.00 -4.54 -9.28
N ALA A 5 17.53 -4.92 -10.47
CA ALA A 5 16.37 -5.82 -10.60
C ALA A 5 16.65 -7.21 -10.02
N GLU A 6 17.84 -7.77 -10.30
CA GLU A 6 18.26 -9.07 -9.74
C GLU A 6 18.37 -9.01 -8.20
N ALA A 7 19.05 -8.00 -7.67
CA ALA A 7 19.15 -7.80 -6.23
C ALA A 7 17.78 -7.65 -5.55
N THR A 8 16.83 -6.97 -6.21
CA THR A 8 15.46 -6.82 -5.71
C THR A 8 14.73 -8.16 -5.68
N ARG A 9 14.83 -8.96 -6.76
CA ARG A 9 14.24 -10.30 -6.83
C ARG A 9 14.81 -11.22 -5.74
N ASP A 10 16.12 -11.27 -5.59
CA ASP A 10 16.79 -12.12 -4.60
C ASP A 10 16.38 -11.75 -3.18
N CYS A 11 16.31 -10.45 -2.90
CA CYS A 11 15.89 -9.94 -1.61
C CYS A 11 14.44 -10.35 -1.30
N LEU A 12 13.51 -10.13 -2.24
CA LEU A 12 12.11 -10.48 -2.06
C LEU A 12 11.91 -12.00 -1.91
N GLN A 13 12.56 -12.80 -2.74
CA GLN A 13 12.50 -14.27 -2.67
C GLN A 13 13.03 -14.80 -1.33
N ARG A 14 14.11 -14.23 -0.83
CA ARG A 14 14.67 -14.62 0.48
C ARG A 14 13.66 -14.35 1.59
N GLU A 15 13.04 -13.17 1.61
CA GLU A 15 12.09 -12.83 2.68
C GLU A 15 10.76 -13.60 2.54
N LEU A 16 10.31 -13.90 1.33
CA LEU A 16 9.18 -14.82 1.09
C LEU A 16 9.47 -16.20 1.67
N LYS A 17 10.64 -16.76 1.38
CA LYS A 17 11.05 -18.06 1.92
C LYS A 17 11.13 -18.05 3.46
N ASN A 18 11.66 -16.97 4.06
CA ASN A 18 11.69 -16.79 5.51
C ASN A 18 10.28 -16.76 6.14
N CYS A 19 9.26 -16.41 5.35
CA CYS A 19 7.86 -16.42 5.76
C CYS A 19 7.10 -17.69 5.36
N GLY A 20 7.78 -18.75 4.87
CA GLY A 20 7.17 -20.02 4.47
C GLY A 20 6.41 -19.93 3.14
N ILE A 21 6.88 -19.07 2.24
CA ILE A 21 6.27 -18.83 0.93
C ILE A 21 7.26 -19.22 -0.16
N GLU A 22 6.84 -20.10 -1.05
CA GLU A 22 7.58 -20.56 -2.22
C GLU A 22 7.37 -19.62 -3.40
N THR A 23 8.44 -19.32 -4.12
CA THR A 23 8.38 -18.62 -5.41
C THR A 23 8.17 -19.62 -6.54
N LEU A 24 7.06 -19.50 -7.25
CA LEU A 24 6.73 -20.34 -8.40
C LEU A 24 7.35 -19.82 -9.70
N GLY A 25 7.61 -18.53 -9.79
CA GLY A 25 8.25 -17.92 -10.95
C GLY A 25 8.07 -16.41 -11.04
N TRP A 26 8.70 -15.85 -12.08
CA TRP A 26 8.63 -14.45 -12.44
C TRP A 26 8.21 -14.28 -13.90
N ARG A 27 7.55 -13.19 -14.21
CA ARG A 27 7.35 -12.73 -15.59
C ARG A 27 7.61 -11.25 -15.71
N VAL A 28 8.13 -10.81 -16.82
CA VAL A 28 8.10 -9.41 -17.23
C VAL A 28 6.68 -9.06 -17.64
N VAL A 29 6.14 -7.98 -17.10
CA VAL A 29 4.79 -7.51 -17.46
C VAL A 29 4.84 -6.91 -18.86
N PRO A 30 3.98 -7.35 -19.79
CA PRO A 30 3.92 -6.77 -21.13
C PRO A 30 3.47 -5.31 -21.04
N THR A 31 4.20 -4.42 -21.73
CA THR A 31 3.88 -2.99 -21.82
C THR A 31 4.03 -2.48 -23.24
N GLU A 32 3.13 -1.59 -23.66
CA GLU A 32 3.21 -0.87 -24.93
C GLU A 32 3.73 0.56 -24.68
N ASN A 33 5.00 0.76 -24.89
CA ASN A 33 5.70 1.98 -24.51
C ASN A 33 5.38 3.16 -25.44
N SER A 34 4.85 2.93 -26.63
CA SER A 34 4.55 3.98 -27.62
C SER A 34 3.49 4.98 -27.15
N VAL A 35 2.68 4.59 -26.16
CA VAL A 35 1.63 5.45 -25.57
C VAL A 35 2.13 6.35 -24.43
N CYS A 36 3.40 6.22 -24.05
CA CYS A 36 4.02 7.03 -22.99
C CYS A 36 4.60 8.33 -23.55
N GLY A 37 4.52 9.40 -22.77
CA GLY A 37 5.29 10.62 -23.04
C GLY A 37 6.79 10.45 -22.72
N GLU A 38 7.63 11.32 -23.27
CA GLU A 38 9.10 11.25 -23.13
C GLU A 38 9.57 11.20 -21.68
N GLN A 39 8.99 12.00 -20.79
CA GLN A 39 9.34 12.02 -19.36
C GLN A 39 8.99 10.70 -18.66
N ALA A 40 7.83 10.12 -19.01
CA ALA A 40 7.41 8.84 -18.47
C ALA A 40 8.34 7.70 -18.90
N LEU A 41 8.74 7.70 -20.19
CA LEU A 41 9.70 6.73 -20.75
C LEU A 41 11.07 6.85 -20.09
N ALA A 42 11.56 8.08 -19.90
CA ALA A 42 12.88 8.31 -19.29
C ALA A 42 12.99 7.79 -17.85
N ALA A 43 11.86 7.74 -17.13
CA ALA A 43 11.78 7.27 -15.74
C ALA A 43 11.11 5.89 -15.61
N MET A 44 10.84 5.20 -16.71
CA MET A 44 10.07 3.95 -16.70
C MET A 44 10.84 2.83 -15.98
N PRO A 45 10.23 2.20 -14.95
CA PRO A 45 10.84 1.06 -14.28
C PRO A 45 10.73 -0.22 -15.12
N CYS A 46 11.57 -1.20 -14.81
CA CYS A 46 11.31 -2.59 -15.20
C CYS A 46 10.14 -3.11 -14.37
N ILE A 47 9.08 -3.58 -15.02
CA ILE A 47 7.86 -4.03 -14.36
C ILE A 47 7.76 -5.54 -14.44
N GLU A 48 7.77 -6.18 -13.28
CA GLU A 48 7.72 -7.63 -13.17
C GLU A 48 6.63 -8.09 -12.20
N GLN A 49 6.17 -9.31 -12.39
CA GLN A 49 5.27 -10.00 -11.47
C GLN A 49 5.92 -11.27 -10.96
N ILE A 50 5.76 -11.52 -9.66
CA ILE A 50 6.13 -12.76 -9.00
C ILE A 50 4.88 -13.60 -8.75
N PHE A 51 4.99 -14.90 -8.93
CA PHE A 51 3.97 -15.89 -8.57
C PHE A 51 4.48 -16.68 -7.38
N VAL A 52 3.64 -16.79 -6.35
CA VAL A 52 4.02 -17.40 -5.07
C VAL A 52 2.92 -18.32 -4.56
N ALA A 53 3.30 -19.27 -3.72
CA ALA A 53 2.39 -20.14 -3.00
C ALA A 53 2.89 -20.36 -1.56
N ALA A 54 1.99 -20.68 -0.65
CA ALA A 54 2.39 -21.12 0.68
C ALA A 54 3.05 -22.51 0.60
N GLU A 55 4.18 -22.73 1.28
CA GLU A 55 4.85 -24.02 1.34
C GLU A 55 3.97 -25.12 2.00
N LYS A 56 3.03 -24.70 2.83
CA LYS A 56 2.07 -25.57 3.52
C LYS A 56 0.69 -24.91 3.47
N PRO A 57 -0.40 -25.68 3.50
CA PRO A 57 -1.74 -25.12 3.61
C PRO A 57 -1.85 -24.25 4.87
N ILE A 58 -2.20 -22.98 4.68
CA ILE A 58 -2.46 -21.99 5.74
C ILE A 58 -3.75 -21.25 5.44
N ALA A 59 -4.32 -20.59 6.44
CA ALA A 59 -5.52 -19.80 6.26
C ALA A 59 -5.21 -18.55 5.40
N GLU A 60 -6.19 -18.10 4.63
CA GLU A 60 -6.06 -16.98 3.70
C GLU A 60 -5.52 -15.71 4.37
N ASN A 61 -6.03 -15.36 5.54
CA ASN A 61 -5.56 -14.21 6.32
C ASN A 61 -4.13 -14.39 6.87
N GLU A 62 -3.69 -15.63 7.10
CA GLU A 62 -2.30 -15.92 7.49
C GLU A 62 -1.38 -15.75 6.28
N PHE A 63 -1.84 -16.16 5.10
CA PHE A 63 -1.10 -15.96 3.86
C PHE A 63 -0.91 -14.47 3.56
N GLU A 64 -1.98 -13.66 3.64
CA GLU A 64 -1.88 -12.21 3.48
C GLU A 64 -0.90 -11.57 4.47
N ARG A 65 -0.92 -11.97 5.75
CA ARG A 65 0.06 -11.49 6.73
C ARG A 65 1.48 -11.89 6.41
N ALA A 66 1.69 -13.12 5.94
CA ALA A 66 3.00 -13.60 5.54
C ALA A 66 3.55 -12.82 4.33
N LEU A 67 2.71 -12.53 3.33
CA LEU A 67 3.04 -11.68 2.18
C LEU A 67 3.38 -10.25 2.63
N PHE A 68 2.58 -9.66 3.50
CA PHE A 68 2.86 -8.35 4.08
C PHE A 68 4.20 -8.30 4.80
N LEU A 69 4.49 -9.27 5.66
CA LEU A 69 5.76 -9.37 6.40
C LEU A 69 6.96 -9.50 5.46
N ALA A 70 6.88 -10.42 4.51
CA ALA A 70 7.95 -10.67 3.55
C ALA A 70 8.26 -9.39 2.75
N ARG A 71 7.24 -8.72 2.24
CA ARG A 71 7.39 -7.46 1.50
C ARG A 71 8.02 -6.37 2.38
N ARG A 72 7.49 -6.13 3.58
CA ARG A 72 7.98 -5.08 4.49
C ARG A 72 9.42 -5.31 4.94
N ARG A 73 9.83 -6.57 5.09
CA ARG A 73 11.22 -6.93 5.38
C ARG A 73 12.11 -6.70 4.17
N ALA A 74 11.69 -7.13 2.99
CA ALA A 74 12.44 -6.97 1.76
C ALA A 74 12.65 -5.48 1.38
N GLU A 75 11.60 -4.65 1.50
CA GLU A 75 11.64 -3.21 1.17
C GLU A 75 12.74 -2.44 1.91
N LYS A 76 13.22 -2.92 3.07
CA LYS A 76 14.34 -2.31 3.81
C LYS A 76 15.69 -2.43 3.12
N TYR A 77 15.83 -3.39 2.25
CA TYR A 77 17.07 -3.74 1.56
C TYR A 77 17.00 -3.50 0.06
N PHE A 78 15.89 -2.96 -0.41
CA PHE A 78 15.73 -2.65 -1.83
C PHE A 78 16.68 -1.52 -2.26
N PRO A 79 17.15 -1.54 -3.51
CA PRO A 79 17.74 -0.36 -4.13
C PRO A 79 16.77 0.82 -4.10
N GLU A 80 17.29 2.04 -4.07
CA GLU A 80 16.52 3.29 -3.90
C GLU A 80 15.29 3.42 -4.81
N PHE A 81 15.33 2.84 -6.01
CA PHE A 81 14.26 2.96 -7.01
C PHE A 81 13.37 1.72 -7.14
N ALA A 82 13.58 0.72 -6.28
CA ALA A 82 12.78 -0.49 -6.31
C ALA A 82 11.62 -0.41 -5.32
N TYR A 83 10.43 -0.84 -5.73
CA TYR A 83 9.24 -0.89 -4.87
C TYR A 83 8.29 -1.99 -5.31
N VAL A 84 7.46 -2.44 -4.38
CA VAL A 84 6.40 -3.43 -4.64
C VAL A 84 5.06 -2.71 -4.76
N VAL A 85 4.45 -2.78 -5.94
CA VAL A 85 3.12 -2.17 -6.20
C VAL A 85 2.06 -2.87 -5.37
N SER A 86 1.99 -4.20 -5.45
CA SER A 86 1.11 -5.06 -4.67
C SER A 86 1.76 -6.42 -4.47
N LEU A 87 1.50 -7.05 -3.32
CA LEU A 87 1.86 -8.44 -3.04
C LEU A 87 0.74 -8.99 -2.15
N SER A 88 -0.26 -9.62 -2.77
CA SER A 88 -1.50 -10.01 -2.11
C SER A 88 -2.17 -11.15 -2.87
N ASN A 89 -2.93 -11.98 -2.16
CA ASN A 89 -3.81 -13.00 -2.72
C ASN A 89 -5.18 -12.43 -3.15
N HIS A 90 -5.48 -11.18 -2.79
CA HIS A 90 -6.78 -10.54 -3.04
C HIS A 90 -6.74 -9.46 -4.10
N THR A 91 -5.62 -8.76 -4.23
CA THR A 91 -5.52 -7.56 -5.07
C THR A 91 -4.31 -7.60 -5.96
N ILE A 92 -4.44 -7.01 -7.14
CA ILE A 92 -3.35 -6.73 -8.05
C ILE A 92 -3.38 -5.27 -8.44
N GLY A 93 -2.23 -4.58 -8.35
CA GLY A 93 -2.09 -3.19 -8.71
C GLY A 93 -1.37 -3.00 -10.05
N TYR A 94 -1.93 -2.13 -10.89
CA TYR A 94 -1.29 -1.62 -12.10
C TYR A 94 -1.10 -0.11 -11.98
N LYS A 95 0.12 0.37 -12.17
CA LYS A 95 0.46 1.80 -12.12
C LYS A 95 1.15 2.22 -13.39
N ALA A 96 0.80 3.39 -13.92
CA ALA A 96 1.46 3.93 -15.09
C ALA A 96 1.49 5.47 -15.08
N MET A 97 2.48 6.04 -15.77
CA MET A 97 2.55 7.47 -16.09
C MET A 97 2.07 7.69 -17.53
N VAL A 98 0.79 7.39 -17.78
CA VAL A 98 0.13 7.55 -19.08
C VAL A 98 -1.18 8.30 -18.89
N LEU A 99 -1.78 8.79 -20.00
CA LEU A 99 -3.15 9.28 -19.94
C LEU A 99 -4.10 8.13 -19.55
N PRO A 100 -5.16 8.39 -18.78
CA PRO A 100 -6.06 7.34 -18.29
C PRO A 100 -6.64 6.46 -19.39
N GLU A 101 -7.02 7.04 -20.52
CA GLU A 101 -7.53 6.32 -21.69
C GLU A 101 -6.52 5.38 -22.33
N ASN A 102 -5.22 5.62 -22.13
CA ASN A 102 -4.14 4.79 -22.66
C ASN A 102 -3.76 3.62 -21.72
N MET A 103 -4.36 3.54 -20.55
CA MET A 103 -4.02 2.49 -19.55
C MET A 103 -4.21 1.05 -20.10
N PRO A 104 -5.32 0.71 -20.80
CA PRO A 104 -5.48 -0.62 -21.40
C PRO A 104 -4.54 -0.88 -22.59
N ALA A 105 -4.12 0.18 -23.31
CA ALA A 105 -3.14 0.04 -24.37
C ALA A 105 -1.73 -0.16 -23.80
N PHE A 106 -1.39 0.55 -22.73
CA PHE A 106 -0.10 0.43 -22.06
C PHE A 106 0.09 -0.96 -21.42
N TYR A 107 -0.95 -1.49 -20.76
CA TYR A 107 -0.96 -2.84 -20.19
C TYR A 107 -1.91 -3.76 -20.97
N PRO A 108 -1.42 -4.53 -21.95
CA PRO A 108 -2.25 -5.48 -22.67
C PRO A 108 -2.98 -6.49 -21.77
N ASP A 109 -2.44 -6.76 -20.58
CA ASP A 109 -3.11 -7.59 -19.58
C ASP A 109 -4.50 -7.06 -19.20
N LEU A 110 -4.69 -5.73 -19.15
CA LEU A 110 -5.96 -5.10 -18.80
C LEU A 110 -7.02 -5.18 -19.91
N ALA A 111 -6.60 -5.45 -21.13
CA ALA A 111 -7.49 -5.63 -22.29
C ALA A 111 -7.92 -7.08 -22.53
N ARG A 112 -7.47 -8.02 -21.67
CA ARG A 112 -7.81 -9.45 -21.81
C ARG A 112 -9.27 -9.71 -21.44
N GLU A 113 -9.97 -10.49 -22.24
CA GLU A 113 -11.37 -10.87 -22.01
C GLU A 113 -11.56 -11.78 -20.76
N ASP A 114 -10.51 -12.50 -20.36
CA ASP A 114 -10.54 -13.40 -19.20
C ASP A 114 -10.11 -12.71 -17.89
N LEU A 115 -9.72 -11.43 -17.93
CA LEU A 115 -9.46 -10.65 -16.72
C LEU A 115 -10.79 -10.21 -16.11
N ALA A 116 -11.11 -10.76 -14.95
CA ALA A 116 -12.32 -10.44 -14.22
C ALA A 116 -12.00 -10.00 -12.79
N SER A 117 -12.72 -9.02 -12.29
CA SER A 117 -12.62 -8.54 -10.91
C SER A 117 -13.99 -8.19 -10.35
N ARG A 118 -14.20 -8.42 -9.05
CA ARG A 118 -15.43 -7.98 -8.35
C ARG A 118 -15.48 -6.49 -8.11
N VAL A 119 -14.31 -5.87 -7.89
CA VAL A 119 -14.16 -4.46 -7.59
C VAL A 119 -12.97 -3.92 -8.34
N VAL A 120 -13.13 -2.76 -8.96
CA VAL A 120 -12.04 -2.02 -9.58
C VAL A 120 -11.93 -0.68 -8.88
N LEU A 121 -10.80 -0.49 -8.17
CA LEU A 121 -10.43 0.80 -7.61
C LEU A 121 -9.46 1.47 -8.58
N PHE A 122 -9.75 2.70 -8.98
CA PHE A 122 -8.89 3.43 -9.90
C PHE A 122 -8.72 4.90 -9.49
N HIS A 123 -7.61 5.49 -9.91
CA HIS A 123 -7.33 6.90 -9.72
C HIS A 123 -6.55 7.44 -10.92
N GLN A 124 -6.91 8.63 -11.40
CA GLN A 124 -6.33 9.20 -12.61
C GLN A 124 -5.16 10.16 -12.37
N ARG A 125 -4.82 10.42 -11.11
CA ARG A 125 -3.81 11.43 -10.75
C ARG A 125 -2.82 10.88 -9.75
N PHE A 126 -1.70 11.57 -9.65
CA PHE A 126 -0.72 11.40 -8.58
C PHE A 126 -1.16 12.16 -7.33
N SER A 127 -0.53 11.84 -6.21
CA SER A 127 -0.73 12.60 -4.98
C SER A 127 -0.33 14.06 -5.18
N THR A 128 -1.11 14.97 -4.61
CA THR A 128 -0.81 16.40 -4.57
C THR A 128 0.49 16.67 -3.82
N ASN A 129 1.13 17.81 -4.11
CA ASN A 129 2.36 18.25 -3.44
C ASN A 129 3.59 17.34 -3.60
N THR A 130 3.58 16.41 -4.54
CA THR A 130 4.75 15.57 -4.87
C THR A 130 5.07 15.64 -6.35
N ALA A 131 6.36 15.49 -6.70
CA ALA A 131 6.74 15.32 -8.10
C ALA A 131 6.14 14.01 -8.63
N PRO A 132 5.59 13.99 -9.86
CA PRO A 132 5.11 12.76 -10.48
C PRO A 132 6.22 11.73 -10.55
N ALA A 133 5.90 10.51 -10.10
CA ALA A 133 6.79 9.36 -10.18
C ALA A 133 5.96 8.08 -10.28
N TRP A 134 6.50 7.04 -10.89
CA TRP A 134 5.79 5.79 -11.13
C TRP A 134 5.25 5.16 -9.85
N GLU A 135 6.05 5.14 -8.78
CA GLU A 135 5.66 4.59 -7.48
C GLU A 135 4.56 5.41 -6.77
N ARG A 136 4.42 6.70 -7.12
CA ARG A 136 3.47 7.62 -6.50
C ARG A 136 2.11 7.69 -7.21
N ALA A 137 1.96 7.00 -8.34
CA ALA A 137 0.66 6.86 -8.98
C ALA A 137 -0.31 6.15 -8.01
N GLN A 138 -1.53 6.68 -7.90
CA GLN A 138 -2.61 6.06 -7.15
C GLN A 138 -3.41 5.09 -8.06
N PRO A 139 -4.15 4.14 -7.50
CA PRO A 139 -4.32 3.82 -6.06
C PRO A 139 -3.06 3.21 -5.45
N PHE A 140 -2.99 3.29 -4.13
CA PHE A 140 -2.03 2.50 -3.36
C PHE A 140 -2.57 1.07 -3.16
N ARG A 141 -2.14 0.34 -2.12
CA ARG A 141 -2.50 -1.08 -1.97
C ARG A 141 -3.95 -1.28 -1.56
N PHE A 142 -4.46 -0.41 -0.69
CA PHE A 142 -5.79 -0.51 -0.11
C PHE A 142 -6.70 0.66 -0.43
N LEU A 143 -6.15 1.83 -0.77
CA LEU A 143 -6.97 3.03 -0.97
C LEU A 143 -6.53 3.88 -2.17
N ALA A 144 -7.49 4.65 -2.66
CA ALA A 144 -7.28 5.83 -3.47
C ALA A 144 -7.79 7.04 -2.68
N HIS A 145 -7.04 8.13 -2.67
CA HIS A 145 -7.35 9.31 -1.88
C HIS A 145 -7.39 10.55 -2.75
N ASN A 146 -8.53 11.21 -2.76
CA ASN A 146 -8.72 12.54 -3.31
C ASN A 146 -8.84 13.54 -2.16
N GLY A 147 -7.80 14.33 -1.95
CA GLY A 147 -7.77 15.29 -0.86
C GLY A 147 -6.36 15.62 -0.43
N GLU A 148 -6.23 16.09 0.80
CA GLU A 148 -4.96 16.44 1.41
C GLU A 148 -5.03 16.18 2.91
N ILE A 149 -4.04 15.46 3.44
CA ILE A 149 -3.93 15.21 4.87
C ILE A 149 -3.11 16.33 5.50
N ASN A 150 -3.78 17.31 6.08
CA ASN A 150 -3.14 18.50 6.66
C ASN A 150 -2.28 18.17 7.87
N THR A 151 -2.56 17.09 8.57
CA THR A 151 -1.85 16.64 9.77
C THR A 151 -0.71 15.66 9.48
N ILE A 152 -0.35 15.45 8.20
CA ILE A 152 0.56 14.39 7.76
C ILE A 152 1.90 14.36 8.51
N GLU A 153 2.51 15.49 8.77
CA GLU A 153 3.79 15.56 9.48
C GLU A 153 3.64 15.07 10.93
N GLY A 154 2.61 15.52 11.62
CA GLY A 154 2.24 15.03 12.94
C GLY A 154 1.94 13.53 12.95
N ASN A 155 1.15 13.03 12.00
CA ASN A 155 0.82 11.60 11.88
C ASN A 155 2.08 10.74 11.72
N ARG A 156 3.03 11.16 10.87
CA ARG A 156 4.31 10.48 10.68
C ARG A 156 5.15 10.46 11.95
N LEU A 157 5.31 11.58 12.62
CA LEU A 157 6.07 11.69 13.87
C LEU A 157 5.44 10.82 14.98
N TRP A 158 4.12 10.86 15.13
CA TRP A 158 3.41 10.03 16.09
C TRP A 158 3.49 8.54 15.78
N SER A 159 3.45 8.14 14.50
CA SER A 159 3.64 6.75 14.10
C SER A 159 5.00 6.21 14.52
N VAL A 160 6.05 7.04 14.47
CA VAL A 160 7.38 6.70 14.97
C VAL A 160 7.40 6.61 16.49
N ALA A 161 6.89 7.66 17.17
CA ALA A 161 6.91 7.75 18.64
C ALA A 161 6.12 6.60 19.29
N ARG A 162 4.90 6.33 18.80
CA ARG A 162 4.01 5.28 19.32
C ARG A 162 4.33 3.88 18.80
N GLY A 163 5.09 3.77 17.72
CA GLY A 163 5.42 2.48 17.11
C GLY A 163 6.04 1.46 18.06
N ALA A 164 6.72 1.91 19.11
CA ALA A 164 7.27 1.01 20.15
C ALA A 164 6.19 0.36 21.04
N ALA A 165 5.03 1.02 21.17
CA ALA A 165 3.92 0.53 21.98
C ALA A 165 2.94 -0.37 21.21
N TRP A 166 3.01 -0.37 19.88
CA TRP A 166 2.13 -1.17 19.04
C TRP A 166 2.44 -2.65 19.19
N LYS A 167 1.39 -3.40 19.53
CA LYS A 167 1.46 -4.85 19.75
C LYS A 167 0.25 -5.51 19.11
N SER A 168 0.47 -6.66 18.49
CA SER A 168 -0.59 -7.56 18.04
C SER A 168 -0.15 -9.00 18.35
N PRO A 169 -1.09 -9.89 18.69
CA PRO A 169 -0.78 -11.32 18.80
C PRO A 169 -0.52 -11.96 17.43
N LEU A 170 -0.85 -11.28 16.32
CA LEU A 170 -0.77 -11.82 14.97
C LEU A 170 0.52 -11.43 14.23
N ILE A 171 1.17 -10.34 14.65
CA ILE A 171 2.34 -9.80 13.96
C ILE A 171 3.26 -9.06 14.93
N ASP A 172 4.57 -9.22 14.74
CA ASP A 172 5.57 -8.42 15.45
C ASP A 172 5.88 -7.13 14.68
N PHE A 173 5.36 -6.01 15.16
CA PHE A 173 5.62 -4.70 14.58
C PHE A 173 7.02 -4.16 14.86
N SER A 174 7.77 -4.74 15.78
CA SER A 174 9.12 -4.24 16.13
C SER A 174 10.08 -4.26 14.95
N GLU A 175 9.92 -5.26 14.08
CA GLU A 175 10.73 -5.44 12.87
C GLU A 175 10.28 -4.58 11.69
N LEU A 176 9.11 -3.92 11.76
CA LEU A 176 8.49 -3.26 10.60
C LEU A 176 8.61 -1.73 10.62
N LYS A 177 9.36 -1.19 11.58
CA LYS A 177 9.54 0.26 11.71
C LYS A 177 10.43 0.85 10.62
N PRO A 178 10.09 2.07 10.14
CA PRO A 178 8.87 2.83 10.43
C PRO A 178 7.64 2.19 9.80
N LEU A 179 6.46 2.29 10.47
CA LEU A 179 5.22 1.69 9.97
C LEU A 179 4.69 2.40 8.73
N VAL A 180 4.95 3.69 8.61
CA VAL A 180 4.53 4.53 7.49
C VAL A 180 5.73 5.12 6.76
N SER A 181 5.56 5.44 5.48
CA SER A 181 6.55 6.19 4.72
C SER A 181 6.71 7.59 5.30
N LEU A 182 7.95 7.99 5.60
CA LEU A 182 8.28 9.32 6.14
C LEU A 182 8.51 10.36 5.03
N HIS A 183 8.73 9.93 3.78
CA HIS A 183 9.11 10.79 2.65
C HIS A 183 8.18 10.64 1.44
N GLY A 184 7.24 9.69 1.48
CA GLY A 184 6.25 9.47 0.42
C GLY A 184 5.15 10.54 0.40
N SER A 185 4.10 10.30 -0.39
CA SER A 185 2.90 11.13 -0.32
C SER A 185 2.14 10.91 0.99
N ASP A 186 1.24 11.83 1.31
CA ASP A 186 0.30 11.71 2.42
C ASP A 186 -0.57 10.46 2.29
N SER A 187 -1.14 10.25 1.11
CA SER A 187 -1.96 9.07 0.79
C SER A 187 -1.19 7.77 0.93
N GLN A 188 0.09 7.74 0.56
CA GLN A 188 0.94 6.57 0.76
C GLN A 188 1.15 6.26 2.24
N SER A 189 1.36 7.29 3.05
CA SER A 189 1.53 7.11 4.50
C SER A 189 0.23 6.62 5.14
N LEU A 190 -0.93 7.14 4.72
CA LEU A 190 -2.25 6.67 5.17
C LEU A 190 -2.48 5.20 4.78
N ASP A 191 -2.20 4.83 3.53
CA ASP A 191 -2.29 3.44 3.04
C ASP A 191 -1.40 2.50 3.86
N ASN A 192 -0.18 2.90 4.18
CA ASN A 192 0.72 2.10 5.01
C ASN A 192 0.17 1.91 6.44
N MET A 193 -0.44 2.94 7.02
CA MET A 193 -1.04 2.83 8.34
C MET A 193 -2.26 1.91 8.32
N LEU A 194 -3.13 2.05 7.31
CA LEU A 194 -4.27 1.16 7.10
C LEU A 194 -3.81 -0.29 6.97
N GLU A 195 -2.82 -0.55 6.12
CA GLU A 195 -2.24 -1.88 5.91
C GLU A 195 -1.70 -2.48 7.22
N ALA A 196 -1.01 -1.69 8.04
CA ALA A 196 -0.49 -2.14 9.34
C ALA A 196 -1.63 -2.52 10.31
N LEU A 197 -2.70 -1.73 10.36
CA LEU A 197 -3.87 -2.03 11.21
C LEU A 197 -4.55 -3.33 10.78
N LEU A 198 -4.76 -3.52 9.47
CA LEU A 198 -5.36 -4.74 8.92
C LEU A 198 -4.48 -5.97 9.17
N ALA A 199 -3.18 -5.88 8.94
CA ALA A 199 -2.23 -6.95 9.23
C ALA A 199 -2.21 -7.30 10.73
N GLY A 200 -2.39 -6.30 11.60
CA GLY A 200 -2.55 -6.48 13.05
C GLY A 200 -3.86 -7.13 13.48
N GLY A 201 -4.79 -7.37 12.54
CA GLY A 201 -6.07 -8.05 12.76
C GLY A 201 -7.26 -7.12 12.99
N MET A 202 -7.12 -5.82 12.73
CA MET A 202 -8.24 -4.88 12.81
C MET A 202 -9.17 -5.04 11.60
N ASP A 203 -10.47 -4.92 11.83
CA ASP A 203 -11.45 -4.86 10.75
C ASP A 203 -11.32 -3.59 9.91
N LEU A 204 -11.55 -3.70 8.59
CA LEU A 204 -11.38 -2.60 7.64
C LEU A 204 -12.24 -1.38 8.01
N LEU A 205 -13.51 -1.57 8.34
CA LEU A 205 -14.42 -0.46 8.67
C LEU A 205 -13.99 0.23 9.97
N CYS A 206 -13.54 -0.56 10.96
CA CYS A 206 -13.00 -0.04 12.19
C CYS A 206 -11.72 0.76 11.94
N ALA A 207 -10.77 0.22 11.17
CA ALA A 207 -9.52 0.89 10.82
C ALA A 207 -9.76 2.22 10.10
N MET A 208 -10.63 2.23 9.08
CA MET A 208 -10.97 3.45 8.35
C MET A 208 -11.61 4.51 9.24
N ARG A 209 -12.52 4.11 10.15
CA ARG A 209 -13.13 5.04 11.09
C ARG A 209 -12.13 5.65 12.07
N ILE A 210 -11.14 4.88 12.51
CA ILE A 210 -10.10 5.37 13.41
C ILE A 210 -9.17 6.35 12.69
N LEU A 211 -8.80 6.02 11.46
CA LEU A 211 -7.86 6.84 10.67
C LEU A 211 -8.50 8.14 10.21
N VAL A 212 -9.74 8.10 9.75
CA VAL A 212 -10.45 9.26 9.19
C VAL A 212 -11.77 9.45 9.92
N PRO A 213 -11.73 9.90 11.19
CA PRO A 213 -12.95 10.14 11.95
C PRO A 213 -13.70 11.37 11.42
N PRO A 214 -15.03 11.42 11.57
CA PRO A 214 -15.80 12.63 11.29
C PRO A 214 -15.47 13.73 12.30
N ALA A 215 -15.84 14.97 11.97
CA ALA A 215 -15.73 16.10 12.91
C ALA A 215 -16.49 15.81 14.20
N THR A 216 -15.80 15.77 15.34
CA THR A 216 -16.32 15.31 16.63
C THR A 216 -17.34 16.24 17.25
N SER A 217 -17.29 17.55 16.96
CA SER A 217 -18.15 18.57 17.57
C SER A 217 -19.66 18.34 17.38
N VAL A 218 -20.06 17.58 16.37
CA VAL A 218 -21.47 17.28 16.08
C VAL A 218 -21.90 15.92 16.66
N LEU A 219 -20.95 15.03 16.94
CA LEU A 219 -21.23 13.66 17.38
C LEU A 219 -21.64 13.58 18.85
N GLU A 220 -21.02 14.36 19.74
CA GLU A 220 -21.27 14.31 21.17
C GLU A 220 -22.74 14.52 21.53
N SER A 221 -23.46 15.36 20.75
CA SER A 221 -24.88 15.61 20.96
C SER A 221 -25.82 14.62 20.29
N ARG A 222 -25.33 13.84 19.30
CA ARG A 222 -26.17 12.93 18.49
C ARG A 222 -25.99 11.47 18.86
N ASP A 223 -24.76 11.06 19.15
CA ASP A 223 -24.38 9.67 19.43
C ASP A 223 -23.22 9.64 20.43
N PRO A 224 -23.50 9.65 21.73
CA PRO A 224 -22.46 9.63 22.78
C PRO A 224 -21.57 8.38 22.73
N ASP A 225 -22.11 7.21 22.35
CA ASP A 225 -21.33 5.97 22.27
C ASP A 225 -20.32 6.02 21.13
N LEU A 226 -20.76 6.55 20.00
CA LEU A 226 -19.86 6.77 18.86
C LEU A 226 -18.80 7.85 19.17
N ALA A 227 -19.18 8.89 19.88
CA ALA A 227 -18.23 9.90 20.34
C ALA A 227 -17.17 9.31 21.29
N ALA A 228 -17.59 8.45 22.23
CA ALA A 228 -16.68 7.75 23.13
C ALA A 228 -15.72 6.80 22.37
N PHE A 229 -16.20 6.14 21.32
CA PHE A 229 -15.36 5.32 20.44
C PHE A 229 -14.23 6.17 19.83
N TYR A 230 -14.54 7.30 19.23
CA TYR A 230 -13.51 8.16 18.61
C TYR A 230 -12.58 8.77 19.63
N GLN A 231 -13.05 9.19 20.80
CA GLN A 231 -12.22 9.66 21.88
C GLN A 231 -11.23 8.60 22.36
N TYR A 232 -11.70 7.36 22.57
CA TYR A 232 -10.84 6.26 23.00
C TYR A 232 -9.74 5.96 21.98
N PHE A 233 -10.08 5.82 20.70
CA PHE A 233 -9.11 5.52 19.69
C PHE A 233 -8.17 6.69 19.35
N GLY A 234 -8.63 7.93 19.47
CA GLY A 234 -7.81 9.14 19.32
C GLY A 234 -6.68 9.26 20.33
N LEU A 235 -6.80 8.60 21.50
CA LEU A 235 -5.71 8.49 22.46
C LEU A 235 -4.58 7.55 22.01
N ASN A 236 -4.88 6.61 21.10
CA ASN A 236 -3.97 5.56 20.68
C ASN A 236 -3.47 5.71 19.24
N CYS A 237 -4.28 6.30 18.37
CA CYS A 237 -3.98 6.54 16.97
C CYS A 237 -4.47 7.95 16.61
N ASP A 238 -3.56 8.80 16.16
CA ASP A 238 -3.94 10.16 15.76
C ASP A 238 -4.80 10.11 14.50
N PRO A 239 -5.89 10.89 14.45
CA PRO A 239 -6.68 11.04 13.25
C PRO A 239 -5.85 11.66 12.11
N TRP A 240 -6.10 11.18 10.92
CA TRP A 240 -5.51 11.72 9.69
C TRP A 240 -6.51 12.75 9.14
N ASP A 241 -6.27 14.01 9.45
CA ASP A 241 -7.24 15.08 9.26
C ASP A 241 -6.95 15.91 8.00
N GLY A 242 -8.03 16.22 7.29
CA GLY A 242 -8.03 17.01 6.08
C GLY A 242 -9.22 16.67 5.17
N PRO A 243 -9.41 17.40 4.08
CA PRO A 243 -10.43 17.04 3.09
C PRO A 243 -10.07 15.70 2.45
N ALA A 244 -10.97 14.72 2.56
CA ALA A 244 -10.73 13.37 2.09
C ALA A 244 -11.93 12.79 1.34
N GLY A 245 -11.70 12.32 0.10
CA GLY A 245 -12.53 11.39 -0.63
C GLY A 245 -11.74 10.08 -0.79
N ILE A 246 -12.17 9.04 -0.11
CA ILE A 246 -11.48 7.75 -0.05
C ILE A 246 -12.37 6.65 -0.59
#